data_722e4865fb620855d60b5ff265aae563
#
_entry.id   722e4865fb620855d60b5ff265aae563
#
_cell.length_a   1.000
_cell.length_b   1.000
_cell.length_c   1.000
_cell.angle_alpha   90.00
_cell.angle_beta   90.00
_cell.angle_gamma   90.00
#
_symmetry.space_group_name_H-M   'P 1'
#
loop_
_entity.id
_entity.type
_entity.pdbx_description
1 polymer ?
#
loop_
_entity_poly.entity_id
_entity_poly.type
_entity_poly.pdbx_seq_one_letter_code
_entity_poly.pdbx_strand_id
1 'polypeptide(L)'
;ASKEQIKMNVAYNKEHVGDVLLVQLASERIVKTSIERKGDVVLLKEEATNEVKGFNLFNASKYVDLDVAGNVEVTPELVEKLEAAIAANEAGISLNVDFSPKFVVGFVETKEKHPNADKLSVCKVNVGDEVLQIVCGAPNVEAGQKVVVAKIGAVMPSGMLIKEGNLRGVDSFGM
;
A
#
# COMPACT_ATOMS: atom_id res chain seq x y z
N ALA A 1 -11.35 -14.20 -4.94
CA ALA A 1 -10.92 -12.91 -5.50
C ALA A 1 -10.00 -12.24 -4.50
N SER A 2 -8.74 -12.07 -4.86
CA SER A 2 -7.81 -11.28 -4.08
C SER A 2 -8.35 -9.86 -4.03
N LYS A 3 -8.71 -9.37 -2.84
CA LYS A 3 -9.02 -7.96 -2.67
C LYS A 3 -7.72 -7.19 -2.92
N GLU A 4 -7.67 -6.46 -4.01
CA GLU A 4 -6.55 -5.56 -4.26
C GLU A 4 -6.40 -4.60 -3.08
N GLN A 5 -5.20 -4.51 -2.55
CA GLN A 5 -4.89 -3.57 -1.47
C GLN A 5 -4.89 -2.15 -2.04
N ILE A 6 -5.63 -1.26 -1.39
CA ILE A 6 -5.70 0.13 -1.77
C ILE A 6 -4.46 0.85 -1.26
N LYS A 7 -3.67 1.44 -2.18
CA LYS A 7 -2.63 2.40 -1.83
C LYS A 7 -3.27 3.77 -1.70
N MET A 8 -3.44 4.23 -0.46
CA MET A 8 -4.09 5.49 -0.16
C MET A 8 -3.06 6.61 0.03
N ASN A 9 -3.25 7.72 -0.68
CA ASN A 9 -2.52 8.97 -0.48
C ASN A 9 -3.48 10.01 0.08
N VAL A 10 -3.04 10.69 1.13
CA VAL A 10 -3.84 11.71 1.83
C VAL A 10 -3.08 13.02 1.86
N ALA A 11 -3.72 14.10 1.51
CA ALA A 11 -3.17 15.46 1.59
C ALA A 11 -4.16 16.42 2.25
N TYR A 12 -3.61 17.36 3.01
CA TYR A 12 -4.38 18.41 3.70
C TYR A 12 -3.59 19.71 3.69
N ASN A 13 -4.24 20.81 3.27
CA ASN A 13 -3.64 22.13 3.29
C ASN A 13 -4.70 23.19 3.56
N LYS A 14 -4.90 23.49 4.84
CA LYS A 14 -5.93 24.43 5.27
C LYS A 14 -5.69 25.87 4.83
N GLU A 15 -4.44 26.28 4.73
CA GLU A 15 -4.10 27.68 4.38
C GLU A 15 -4.32 27.99 2.90
N HIS A 16 -4.04 27.03 2.02
CA HIS A 16 -4.06 27.26 0.56
C HIS A 16 -5.25 26.61 -0.15
N VAL A 17 -5.80 25.53 0.39
CA VAL A 17 -6.93 24.78 -0.20
C VAL A 17 -8.21 24.94 0.61
N GLY A 18 -8.11 25.12 1.91
CA GLY A 18 -9.22 25.15 2.85
C GLY A 18 -9.29 23.90 3.72
N ASP A 19 -10.34 23.80 4.53
CA ASP A 19 -10.56 22.67 5.43
C ASP A 19 -11.09 21.44 4.67
N VAL A 20 -10.29 20.95 3.73
CA VAL A 20 -10.61 19.83 2.85
C VAL A 20 -9.47 18.81 2.88
N LEU A 21 -9.81 17.57 3.19
CA LEU A 21 -8.90 16.44 3.09
C LEU A 21 -9.03 15.81 1.71
N LEU A 22 -7.93 15.70 0.99
CA LEU A 22 -7.88 15.07 -0.33
C LEU A 22 -7.38 13.65 -0.19
N VAL A 23 -8.19 12.67 -0.57
CA VAL A 23 -7.86 11.25 -0.47
C VAL A 23 -7.85 10.62 -1.86
N GLN A 24 -6.70 10.09 -2.25
CA GLN A 24 -6.53 9.36 -3.50
C GLN A 24 -6.45 7.85 -3.20
N LEU A 25 -7.31 7.08 -3.83
CA LEU A 25 -7.40 5.62 -3.64
C LEU A 25 -6.80 4.81 -4.79
N ALA A 26 -6.42 5.46 -5.89
CA ALA A 26 -5.82 4.83 -7.05
C ALA A 26 -4.56 5.57 -7.48
N SER A 27 -3.56 4.83 -7.94
CA SER A 27 -2.30 5.38 -8.46
C SER A 27 -2.39 5.76 -9.94
N GLU A 28 -3.41 5.29 -10.66
CA GLU A 28 -3.59 5.55 -12.07
C GLU A 28 -4.23 6.91 -12.33
N ARG A 29 -3.83 7.53 -13.43
CA ARG A 29 -4.42 8.79 -13.85
C ARG A 29 -5.85 8.57 -14.31
N ILE A 30 -6.77 9.26 -13.68
CA ILE A 30 -8.18 9.24 -14.07
C ILE A 30 -8.33 10.03 -15.38
N VAL A 31 -8.86 9.38 -16.40
CA VAL A 31 -9.05 10.02 -17.72
C VAL A 31 -10.28 10.90 -17.72
N LYS A 32 -11.35 10.47 -17.06
CA LYS A 32 -12.60 11.21 -17.00
C LYS A 32 -13.28 10.94 -15.67
N THR A 33 -13.56 11.99 -14.93
CA THR A 33 -14.06 11.90 -13.55
C THR A 33 -15.50 12.39 -13.47
N SER A 34 -16.38 11.58 -12.87
CA SER A 34 -17.69 12.02 -12.39
C SER A 34 -17.64 12.30 -10.90
N ILE A 35 -18.46 13.23 -10.43
CA ILE A 35 -18.47 13.69 -9.05
C ILE A 35 -19.83 13.38 -8.44
N GLU A 36 -19.82 12.72 -7.27
CA GLU A 36 -21.03 12.49 -6.48
C GLU A 36 -20.83 13.04 -5.07
N ARG A 37 -21.66 13.97 -4.66
CA ARG A 37 -21.61 14.57 -3.32
C ARG A 37 -22.54 13.83 -2.37
N LYS A 38 -21.99 13.43 -1.22
CA LYS A 38 -22.71 12.85 -0.08
C LYS A 38 -22.37 13.63 1.19
N GLY A 39 -23.13 14.66 1.51
CA GLY A 39 -22.85 15.54 2.64
C GLY A 39 -21.49 16.24 2.51
N ASP A 40 -20.60 16.01 3.47
CA ASP A 40 -19.22 16.52 3.47
C ASP A 40 -18.26 15.67 2.63
N VAL A 41 -18.68 14.50 2.15
CA VAL A 41 -17.89 13.62 1.30
C VAL A 41 -18.26 13.82 -0.16
N VAL A 42 -17.26 14.11 -1.00
CA VAL A 42 -17.40 14.17 -2.45
C VAL A 42 -16.62 13.04 -3.07
N LEU A 43 -17.33 12.09 -3.69
CA LEU A 43 -16.73 10.93 -4.34
C LEU A 43 -16.25 11.30 -5.74
N LEU A 44 -15.03 10.89 -6.07
CA LEU A 44 -14.44 11.02 -7.40
C LEU A 44 -14.46 9.64 -8.06
N LYS A 45 -15.31 9.48 -9.06
CA LYS A 45 -15.52 8.21 -9.75
C LYS A 45 -14.99 8.28 -11.17
N GLU A 46 -14.46 7.17 -11.67
CA GLU A 46 -14.17 7.04 -13.09
C GLU A 46 -15.49 6.87 -13.87
N GLU A 47 -15.72 7.74 -14.86
CA GLU A 47 -16.99 7.77 -15.61
C GLU A 47 -17.26 6.46 -16.36
N ALA A 48 -16.22 5.82 -16.89
CA ALA A 48 -16.34 4.61 -17.68
C ALA A 48 -16.74 3.37 -16.85
N THR A 49 -16.22 3.24 -15.63
CA THR A 49 -16.39 2.06 -14.76
C THR A 49 -17.27 2.32 -13.54
N ASN A 50 -17.54 3.59 -13.24
CA ASN A 50 -18.23 4.04 -12.03
C ASN A 50 -17.49 3.66 -10.73
N GLU A 51 -16.20 3.37 -10.83
CA GLU A 51 -15.32 3.00 -9.71
C GLU A 51 -14.85 4.25 -8.98
N VAL A 52 -14.90 4.21 -7.63
CA VAL A 52 -14.40 5.31 -6.80
C VAL A 52 -12.88 5.29 -6.79
N LYS A 53 -12.26 6.34 -7.34
CA LYS A 53 -10.80 6.51 -7.41
C LYS A 53 -10.25 7.44 -6.33
N GLY A 54 -11.11 8.14 -5.63
CA GLY A 54 -10.75 9.04 -4.55
C GLY A 54 -11.96 9.73 -3.97
N PHE A 55 -11.73 10.53 -2.94
CA PHE A 55 -12.76 11.40 -2.38
C PHE A 55 -12.15 12.62 -1.71
N ASN A 56 -12.95 13.68 -1.57
CA ASN A 56 -12.62 14.85 -0.80
C ASN A 56 -13.54 14.92 0.42
N LEU A 57 -12.97 15.14 1.60
CA LEU A 57 -13.71 15.34 2.83
C LEU A 57 -13.71 16.82 3.19
N PHE A 58 -14.84 17.49 2.99
CA PHE A 58 -15.04 18.88 3.38
C PHE A 58 -15.28 18.99 4.89
N ASN A 59 -14.94 20.14 5.46
CA ASN A 59 -14.96 20.35 6.92
C ASN A 59 -14.17 19.25 7.67
N ALA A 60 -13.02 18.91 7.14
CA ALA A 60 -12.20 17.79 7.62
C ALA A 60 -11.85 17.91 9.11
N SER A 61 -11.64 19.11 9.63
CA SER A 61 -11.34 19.36 11.06
C SER A 61 -12.46 18.91 12.01
N LYS A 62 -13.67 18.75 11.49
CA LYS A 62 -14.82 18.22 12.26
C LYS A 62 -14.68 16.71 12.53
N TYR A 63 -13.98 15.98 11.68
CA TYR A 63 -13.82 14.52 11.74
C TYR A 63 -12.44 14.08 12.15
N VAL A 64 -11.42 14.83 11.74
CA VAL A 64 -10.01 14.51 11.93
C VAL A 64 -9.27 15.73 12.44
N ASP A 65 -8.47 15.57 13.49
CA ASP A 65 -7.60 16.63 13.99
C ASP A 65 -6.25 16.54 13.27
N LEU A 66 -6.02 17.47 12.35
CA LEU A 66 -4.82 17.51 11.52
C LEU A 66 -4.08 18.84 11.72
N ASP A 67 -2.82 18.74 12.13
CA ASP A 67 -1.91 19.87 12.36
C ASP A 67 -0.74 19.84 11.36
N VAL A 68 -1.02 19.43 10.12
CA VAL A 68 -0.03 19.30 9.05
C VAL A 68 -0.51 19.96 7.77
N ALA A 69 0.43 20.48 6.98
CA ALA A 69 0.20 20.96 5.62
C ALA A 69 0.95 20.08 4.62
N GLY A 70 0.26 19.60 3.60
CA GLY A 70 0.81 18.70 2.59
C GLY A 70 0.41 17.24 2.79
N ASN A 71 1.33 16.33 2.59
CA ASN A 71 1.06 14.91 2.71
C ASN A 71 0.80 14.50 4.17
N VAL A 72 -0.27 13.73 4.37
CA VAL A 72 -0.66 13.20 5.67
C VAL A 72 -0.28 11.73 5.75
N GLU A 73 0.36 11.33 6.84
CA GLU A 73 0.67 9.92 7.08
C GLU A 73 -0.62 9.11 7.26
N VAL A 74 -0.72 8.00 6.52
CA VAL A 74 -1.85 7.08 6.63
C VAL A 74 -1.62 6.13 7.79
N THR A 75 -2.41 6.29 8.85
CA THR A 75 -2.37 5.47 10.06
C THR A 75 -3.69 4.73 10.25
N PRO A 76 -3.73 3.63 11.04
CA PRO A 76 -4.99 2.96 11.39
C PRO A 76 -6.01 3.90 12.02
N GLU A 77 -5.58 4.84 12.86
CA GLU A 77 -6.44 5.86 13.47
C GLU A 77 -7.05 6.80 12.43
N LEU A 78 -6.26 7.24 11.46
CA LEU A 78 -6.73 8.08 10.37
C LEU A 78 -7.80 7.37 9.55
N VAL A 79 -7.56 6.11 9.17
CA VAL A 79 -8.50 5.30 8.39
C VAL A 79 -9.80 5.09 9.16
N GLU A 80 -9.74 4.82 10.45
CA GLU A 80 -10.93 4.68 11.31
C GLU A 80 -11.77 5.97 11.33
N LYS A 81 -11.12 7.13 11.47
CA LYS A 81 -11.80 8.43 11.43
C LYS A 81 -12.40 8.75 10.05
N LEU A 82 -11.71 8.39 8.98
CA LEU A 82 -12.22 8.55 7.61
C LEU A 82 -13.42 7.63 7.35
N GLU A 83 -13.38 6.39 7.82
CA GLU A 83 -14.52 5.47 7.72
C GLU A 83 -15.73 5.97 8.52
N ALA A 84 -15.50 6.52 9.70
CA ALA A 84 -16.55 7.14 10.49
C ALA A 84 -17.18 8.35 9.77
N ALA A 85 -16.38 9.19 9.12
CA ALA A 85 -16.86 10.32 8.31
C ALA A 85 -17.67 9.83 7.10
N ILE A 86 -17.21 8.80 6.43
CA ILE A 86 -17.91 8.17 5.29
C ILE A 86 -19.27 7.62 5.75
N ALA A 87 -19.32 6.94 6.89
CA ALA A 87 -20.57 6.41 7.45
C ALA A 87 -21.52 7.54 7.90
N ALA A 88 -21.01 8.59 8.52
CA ALA A 88 -21.79 9.74 8.96
C ALA A 88 -22.43 10.51 7.80
N ASN A 89 -21.82 10.50 6.64
CA ASN A 89 -22.32 11.15 5.41
C ASN A 89 -22.99 10.17 4.44
N GLU A 90 -23.15 8.92 4.83
CA GLU A 90 -23.79 7.87 4.03
C GLU A 90 -23.17 7.70 2.62
N ALA A 91 -21.85 7.85 2.53
CA ALA A 91 -21.13 7.80 1.25
C ALA A 91 -21.01 6.38 0.66
N GLY A 92 -21.21 5.34 1.48
CA GLY A 92 -21.34 3.96 1.02
C GLY A 92 -20.06 3.32 0.48
N ILE A 93 -18.88 3.86 0.79
CA ILE A 93 -17.60 3.28 0.46
C ILE A 93 -16.90 2.73 1.70
N SER A 94 -16.00 1.78 1.52
CA SER A 94 -15.14 1.25 2.58
C SER A 94 -13.66 1.38 2.20
N LEU A 95 -12.81 1.59 3.20
CA LEU A 95 -11.37 1.69 3.02
C LEU A 95 -10.73 0.37 3.43
N ASN A 96 -10.01 -0.26 2.51
CA ASN A 96 -9.33 -1.52 2.76
C ASN A 96 -7.82 -1.28 2.67
N VAL A 97 -7.22 -0.84 3.76
CA VAL A 97 -5.79 -0.54 3.86
C VAL A 97 -5.11 -1.59 4.72
N ASP A 98 -4.05 -2.18 4.20
CA ASP A 98 -3.25 -3.16 4.93
C ASP A 98 -2.11 -2.43 5.67
N PHE A 99 -2.12 -2.54 7.00
CA PHE A 99 -1.09 -1.99 7.89
C PHE A 99 -0.12 -3.07 8.39
N SER A 100 -0.20 -4.30 7.89
CA SER A 100 0.74 -5.34 8.27
C SER A 100 2.19 -4.95 7.93
N PRO A 101 3.16 -5.32 8.77
CA PRO A 101 4.57 -5.03 8.48
C PRO A 101 5.00 -5.65 7.15
N LYS A 102 5.57 -4.84 6.25
CA LYS A 102 6.09 -5.29 4.95
C LYS A 102 7.60 -5.47 4.96
N PHE A 103 8.30 -4.87 5.92
CA PHE A 103 9.71 -5.07 6.19
C PHE A 103 9.84 -5.84 7.51
N VAL A 104 10.38 -7.03 7.46
CA VAL A 104 10.52 -7.92 8.61
C VAL A 104 11.90 -8.54 8.66
N VAL A 105 12.34 -8.96 9.86
CA VAL A 105 13.55 -9.77 10.00
C VAL A 105 13.18 -11.23 9.70
N GLY A 106 13.88 -11.82 8.75
CA GLY A 106 13.73 -13.22 8.39
C GLY A 106 14.98 -14.03 8.71
N PHE A 107 14.80 -15.34 8.87
CA PHE A 107 15.87 -16.31 9.03
C PHE A 107 16.00 -17.13 7.75
N VAL A 108 17.18 -17.14 7.15
CA VAL A 108 17.46 -17.94 5.95
C VAL A 108 17.65 -19.41 6.35
N GLU A 109 16.65 -20.22 6.10
CA GLU A 109 16.68 -21.65 6.42
C GLU A 109 17.53 -22.43 5.43
N THR A 110 17.37 -22.13 4.13
CA THR A 110 18.13 -22.78 3.06
C THR A 110 18.51 -21.77 1.98
N LYS A 111 19.65 -22.02 1.35
CA LYS A 111 20.11 -21.31 0.16
C LYS A 111 20.56 -22.33 -0.87
N GLU A 112 19.98 -22.25 -2.05
CA GLU A 112 20.34 -23.11 -3.17
C GLU A 112 20.72 -22.26 -4.39
N LYS A 113 21.60 -22.81 -5.24
CA LYS A 113 21.93 -22.17 -6.50
C LYS A 113 20.71 -22.18 -7.43
N HIS A 114 20.45 -21.05 -8.09
CA HIS A 114 19.38 -20.95 -9.09
C HIS A 114 19.70 -21.87 -10.27
N PRO A 115 18.72 -22.69 -10.74
CA PRO A 115 18.96 -23.67 -11.80
C PRO A 115 19.27 -23.04 -13.17
N ASN A 116 18.80 -21.83 -13.42
CA ASN A 116 18.91 -21.15 -14.71
C ASN A 116 19.69 -19.84 -14.66
N ALA A 117 20.30 -19.49 -13.54
CA ALA A 117 21.02 -18.23 -13.37
C ALA A 117 22.20 -18.38 -12.38
N ASP A 118 23.42 -18.25 -12.88
CA ASP A 118 24.63 -18.44 -12.08
C ASP A 118 24.83 -17.42 -10.96
N LYS A 119 24.28 -16.21 -11.13
CA LYS A 119 24.39 -15.11 -10.17
C LYS A 119 23.24 -15.03 -9.17
N LEU A 120 22.26 -15.91 -9.27
CA LEU A 120 21.09 -15.91 -8.41
C LEU A 120 21.08 -17.12 -7.49
N SER A 121 20.49 -16.95 -6.33
CA SER A 121 20.26 -18.01 -5.35
C SER A 121 18.79 -18.06 -4.96
N VAL A 122 18.28 -19.26 -4.74
CA VAL A 122 16.91 -19.48 -4.24
C VAL A 122 17.00 -19.72 -2.74
N CYS A 123 16.42 -18.85 -1.96
CA CYS A 123 16.42 -18.89 -0.51
C CYS A 123 15.04 -19.23 0.03
N LYS A 124 14.99 -20.03 1.08
CA LYS A 124 13.80 -20.22 1.91
C LYS A 124 14.01 -19.42 3.19
N VAL A 125 13.19 -18.41 3.39
CA VAL A 125 13.32 -17.45 4.50
C VAL A 125 12.11 -17.55 5.41
N ASN A 126 12.37 -17.88 6.67
CA ASN A 126 11.33 -17.91 7.71
C ASN A 126 11.14 -16.51 8.29
N VAL A 127 9.95 -15.97 8.14
CA VAL A 127 9.59 -14.61 8.62
C VAL A 127 8.72 -14.65 9.90
N GLY A 128 8.67 -15.80 10.56
CA GLY A 128 7.98 -16.01 11.83
C GLY A 128 6.67 -16.80 11.69
N ASP A 129 5.78 -16.35 10.84
CA ASP A 129 4.47 -16.96 10.59
C ASP A 129 4.41 -17.79 9.30
N GLU A 130 5.39 -17.61 8.42
CA GLU A 130 5.48 -18.31 7.14
C GLU A 130 6.93 -18.42 6.65
N VAL A 131 7.15 -19.29 5.70
CA VAL A 131 8.44 -19.44 4.98
C VAL A 131 8.24 -18.96 3.55
N LEU A 132 9.01 -17.95 3.15
CA LEU A 132 8.95 -17.36 1.81
C LEU A 132 10.08 -17.90 0.93
N GLN A 133 9.76 -18.22 -0.32
CA GLN A 133 10.75 -18.46 -1.36
C GLN A 133 11.15 -17.13 -1.98
N ILE A 134 12.43 -16.77 -1.86
CA ILE A 134 12.97 -15.51 -2.37
C ILE A 134 14.18 -15.81 -3.24
N VAL A 135 14.14 -15.30 -4.47
CA VAL A 135 15.30 -15.35 -5.37
C VAL A 135 16.15 -14.11 -5.12
N CYS A 136 17.40 -14.32 -4.72
CA CYS A 136 18.31 -13.28 -4.29
C CYS A 136 19.56 -13.24 -5.17
N GLY A 137 19.97 -12.03 -5.57
CA GLY A 137 21.23 -11.80 -6.30
C GLY A 137 22.41 -11.38 -5.43
N ALA A 138 22.20 -11.23 -4.11
CA ALA A 138 23.25 -10.82 -3.20
C ALA A 138 24.22 -11.98 -2.90
N PRO A 139 25.54 -11.81 -3.09
CA PRO A 139 26.51 -12.88 -2.88
C PRO A 139 26.76 -13.21 -1.41
N ASN A 140 26.40 -12.29 -0.51
CA ASN A 140 26.66 -12.38 0.94
C ASN A 140 25.53 -13.01 1.74
N VAL A 141 24.48 -13.49 1.09
CA VAL A 141 23.38 -14.21 1.77
C VAL A 141 23.75 -15.67 1.95
N GLU A 142 23.60 -16.18 3.16
CA GLU A 142 23.89 -17.58 3.51
C GLU A 142 22.80 -18.17 4.41
N ALA A 143 22.67 -19.52 4.37
CA ALA A 143 21.79 -20.24 5.28
C ALA A 143 22.24 -20.04 6.74
N GLY A 144 21.29 -19.88 7.66
CA GLY A 144 21.56 -19.58 9.05
C GLY A 144 21.71 -18.10 9.39
N GLN A 145 21.58 -17.22 8.41
CA GLN A 145 21.68 -15.78 8.58
C GLN A 145 20.30 -15.14 8.86
N LYS A 146 20.31 -14.08 9.66
CA LYS A 146 19.16 -13.19 9.80
C LYS A 146 19.29 -12.06 8.79
N VAL A 147 18.22 -11.79 8.06
CA VAL A 147 18.17 -10.77 7.00
C VAL A 147 16.93 -9.92 7.11
N VAL A 148 16.98 -8.71 6.57
CA VAL A 148 15.79 -7.88 6.40
C VAL A 148 15.10 -8.31 5.11
N VAL A 149 13.81 -8.64 5.21
CA VAL A 149 12.97 -9.09 4.10
C VAL A 149 11.94 -8.03 3.76
N ALA A 150 11.89 -7.63 2.50
CA ALA A 150 10.80 -6.83 1.95
C ALA A 150 9.72 -7.77 1.39
N LYS A 151 8.59 -7.84 2.07
CA LYS A 151 7.45 -8.68 1.66
C LYS A 151 6.72 -8.06 0.48
N ILE A 152 5.90 -8.86 -0.20
CA ILE A 152 5.01 -8.37 -1.25
C ILE A 152 4.12 -7.24 -0.71
N GLY A 153 4.04 -6.13 -1.45
CA GLY A 153 3.35 -4.91 -1.04
C GLY A 153 4.24 -3.88 -0.35
N ALA A 154 5.51 -4.21 -0.04
CA ALA A 154 6.49 -3.23 0.46
C ALA A 154 6.84 -2.21 -0.62
N VAL A 155 7.09 -0.98 -0.20
CA VAL A 155 7.61 0.08 -1.07
C VAL A 155 9.04 0.38 -0.66
N MET A 156 9.99 0.19 -1.59
CA MET A 156 11.40 0.48 -1.37
C MET A 156 11.65 2.00 -1.33
N PRO A 157 12.77 2.45 -0.73
CA PRO A 157 13.13 3.88 -0.74
C PRO A 157 13.23 4.50 -2.14
N SER A 158 13.53 3.69 -3.15
CA SER A 158 13.51 4.09 -4.56
C SER A 158 12.11 4.32 -5.15
N GLY A 159 11.04 3.98 -4.41
CA GLY A 159 9.67 4.00 -4.87
C GLY A 159 9.20 2.70 -5.54
N MET A 160 10.07 1.70 -5.66
CA MET A 160 9.72 0.40 -6.26
C MET A 160 8.79 -0.39 -5.35
N LEU A 161 7.66 -0.84 -5.90
CA LEU A 161 6.73 -1.72 -5.23
C LEU A 161 7.19 -3.17 -5.37
N ILE A 162 7.30 -3.88 -4.25
CA ILE A 162 7.63 -5.30 -4.24
C ILE A 162 6.37 -6.11 -4.60
N LYS A 163 6.50 -6.90 -5.66
CA LYS A 163 5.44 -7.77 -6.17
C LYS A 163 5.94 -9.22 -6.23
N GLU A 164 5.01 -10.15 -6.27
CA GLU A 164 5.32 -11.51 -6.69
C GLU A 164 5.91 -11.49 -8.10
N GLY A 165 7.01 -12.17 -8.28
CA GLY A 165 7.70 -12.20 -9.56
C GLY A 165 8.27 -13.57 -9.88
N ASN A 166 8.47 -13.83 -11.16
CA ASN A 166 9.17 -15.02 -11.64
C ASN A 166 10.51 -14.59 -12.23
N LEU A 167 11.58 -15.12 -11.68
CA LEU A 167 12.94 -14.85 -12.10
C LEU A 167 13.53 -16.09 -12.78
N ARG A 168 13.52 -16.10 -14.09
CA ARG A 168 14.07 -17.18 -14.93
C ARG A 168 13.49 -18.56 -14.60
N GLY A 169 12.17 -18.63 -14.36
CA GLY A 169 11.45 -19.86 -14.09
C GLY A 169 11.29 -20.23 -12.62
N VAL A 170 11.79 -19.40 -11.70
CA VAL A 170 11.61 -19.59 -10.25
C VAL A 170 10.83 -18.42 -9.66
N ASP A 171 9.79 -18.74 -8.92
CA ASP A 171 8.94 -17.74 -8.26
C ASP A 171 9.63 -17.14 -7.04
N SER A 172 9.47 -15.82 -6.87
CA SER A 172 9.98 -15.05 -5.75
C SER A 172 8.86 -14.25 -5.08
N PHE A 173 8.73 -14.39 -3.76
CA PHE A 173 7.66 -13.79 -2.96
C PHE A 173 8.17 -12.69 -2.03
N GLY A 174 9.16 -11.94 -2.45
CA GLY A 174 9.74 -10.83 -1.71
C GLY A 174 11.15 -10.47 -2.20
N MET A 175 11.82 -9.65 -1.39
CA MET A 175 13.19 -9.20 -1.66
C MET A 175 14.01 -9.08 -0.38
#